data_1d496867b85d1726ab5cf29c89076828
#
_entry.id   1d496867b85d1726ab5cf29c89076828
#
_cell.length_a   1.000
_cell.length_b   1.000
_cell.length_c   1.000
_cell.angle_alpha   90.00
_cell.angle_beta   90.00
_cell.angle_gamma   90.00
#
_symmetry.space_group_name_H-M   'P 1'
#
loop_
_entity.id
_entity.type
_entity.pdbx_description
1 polymer ?
#
loop_
_entity_poly.entity_id
_entity_poly.type
_entity_poly.pdbx_seq_one_letter_code
_entity_poly.pdbx_strand_id
1 'polypeptide(L)'
;AKEIFLPTMTAENHCKKENKEHYVSVVKNRKIVEPLKDVFNLVRDYDVALGTGHISPSEIFTVVEAARDAGVKKIIVTHPEFHIVGMSLEEEARIVKDYDVLLEKVYAQPIGGGVYKKNLPDNVAHMKEIGCEHFIVSTDGGQMQNPEWYNTIAEYIDYLYDSGFSQEEIDVMTKKNPGKMLGIE
;
A
#
# COMPACT_ATOMS: atom_id res chain seq x y z
N ALA A 1 -7.03 7.75 -15.14
CA ALA A 1 -6.76 7.09 -13.85
C ALA A 1 -6.20 8.10 -12.86
N LYS A 2 -6.40 7.87 -11.59
CA LYS A 2 -5.83 8.69 -10.51
C LYS A 2 -4.68 7.94 -9.79
N GLU A 3 -4.65 6.64 -9.94
CA GLU A 3 -3.62 5.77 -9.41
C GLU A 3 -3.29 4.66 -10.42
N ILE A 4 -2.03 4.26 -10.45
CA ILE A 4 -1.52 3.13 -11.23
C ILE A 4 -0.84 2.18 -10.28
N PHE A 5 -1.25 0.92 -10.28
CA PHE A 5 -0.61 -0.13 -9.49
C PHE A 5 0.47 -0.84 -10.30
N LEU A 6 1.61 -1.10 -9.67
CA LEU A 6 2.53 -2.12 -10.13
C LEU A 6 1.89 -3.50 -10.04
N PRO A 7 2.50 -4.55 -10.59
CA PRO A 7 1.89 -5.88 -10.59
C PRO A 7 1.39 -6.32 -9.22
N THR A 8 0.15 -6.79 -9.17
CA THR A 8 -0.49 -7.35 -7.99
C THR A 8 -0.43 -8.88 -8.04
N MET A 9 -1.51 -9.55 -8.40
CA MET A 9 -1.56 -11.03 -8.47
C MET A 9 -0.60 -11.65 -9.49
N THR A 10 -0.08 -10.87 -10.42
CA THR A 10 0.96 -11.27 -11.39
C THR A 10 2.37 -10.87 -10.97
N ALA A 11 2.56 -10.21 -9.83
CA ALA A 11 3.89 -9.88 -9.33
C ALA A 11 4.73 -11.14 -9.10
N GLU A 12 6.02 -11.07 -9.42
CA GLU A 12 6.95 -12.19 -9.21
C GLU A 12 6.92 -12.70 -7.76
N ASN A 13 6.94 -11.77 -6.78
CA ASN A 13 6.83 -12.11 -5.37
C ASN A 13 5.54 -12.86 -5.04
N HIS A 14 4.39 -12.37 -5.53
CA HIS A 14 3.08 -13.00 -5.30
C HIS A 14 3.04 -14.40 -5.93
N CYS A 15 3.40 -14.50 -7.21
CA CYS A 15 3.38 -15.76 -7.93
C CYS A 15 4.29 -16.82 -7.31
N LYS A 16 5.50 -16.43 -6.87
CA LYS A 16 6.41 -17.35 -6.19
C LYS A 16 5.86 -17.86 -4.86
N LYS A 17 5.20 -17.01 -4.07
CA LYS A 17 4.56 -17.45 -2.81
C LYS A 17 3.37 -18.38 -3.04
N GLU A 18 2.70 -18.28 -4.18
CA GLU A 18 1.59 -19.14 -4.58
C GLU A 18 2.00 -20.31 -5.52
N ASN A 19 3.31 -20.51 -5.77
CA ASN A 19 3.84 -21.54 -6.67
C ASN A 19 3.31 -21.44 -8.11
N LYS A 20 3.12 -20.22 -8.63
CA LYS A 20 2.72 -19.93 -10.01
C LYS A 20 3.95 -19.68 -10.88
N GLU A 21 3.94 -20.17 -12.13
CA GLU A 21 5.09 -20.09 -13.04
C GLU A 21 5.14 -18.80 -13.87
N HIS A 22 4.01 -18.16 -14.14
CA HIS A 22 3.93 -16.97 -15.00
C HIS A 22 3.78 -15.70 -14.16
N TYR A 23 4.77 -14.81 -14.26
CA TYR A 23 4.81 -13.59 -13.47
C TYR A 23 5.45 -12.41 -14.21
N VAL A 24 5.23 -11.22 -13.68
CA VAL A 24 5.85 -9.97 -14.12
C VAL A 24 6.88 -9.55 -13.08
N SER A 25 8.15 -9.43 -13.50
CA SER A 25 9.23 -8.91 -12.65
C SER A 25 9.35 -7.40 -12.84
N VAL A 26 9.45 -6.64 -11.76
CA VAL A 26 9.73 -5.20 -11.78
C VAL A 26 11.18 -4.88 -11.42
N VAL A 27 11.87 -5.82 -10.78
CA VAL A 27 13.28 -5.70 -10.36
C VAL A 27 14.05 -6.93 -10.82
N LYS A 28 15.23 -6.74 -11.43
CA LYS A 28 16.20 -7.79 -11.77
C LYS A 28 17.59 -7.33 -11.36
N ASN A 29 18.35 -8.22 -10.72
CA ASN A 29 19.71 -7.92 -10.28
C ASN A 29 19.80 -6.63 -9.43
N ARG A 30 18.84 -6.41 -8.52
CA ARG A 30 18.71 -5.23 -7.66
C ARG A 30 18.53 -3.89 -8.42
N LYS A 31 18.03 -3.94 -9.64
CA LYS A 31 17.71 -2.76 -10.45
C LYS A 31 16.32 -2.91 -11.03
N ILE A 32 15.63 -1.79 -11.21
CA ILE A 32 14.35 -1.78 -11.91
C ILE A 32 14.54 -2.28 -13.35
N VAL A 33 13.53 -2.95 -13.90
CA VAL A 33 13.53 -3.33 -15.32
C VAL A 33 13.35 -2.08 -16.20
N GLU A 34 13.97 -2.08 -17.37
CA GLU A 34 14.00 -0.89 -18.23
C GLU A 34 12.61 -0.30 -18.57
N PRO A 35 11.57 -1.12 -18.88
CA PRO A 35 10.24 -0.57 -19.17
C PRO A 35 9.59 0.20 -18.01
N LEU A 36 10.04 -0.02 -16.77
CA LEU A 36 9.48 0.67 -15.61
C LEU A 36 9.85 2.16 -15.59
N LYS A 37 10.94 2.55 -16.23
CA LYS A 37 11.32 3.97 -16.39
C LYS A 37 10.26 4.76 -17.16
N ASP A 38 9.71 4.18 -18.23
CA ASP A 38 8.65 4.81 -19.02
C ASP A 38 7.37 4.95 -18.18
N VAL A 39 7.05 3.94 -17.36
CA VAL A 39 5.93 4.01 -16.42
C VAL A 39 6.12 5.17 -15.44
N PHE A 40 7.30 5.32 -14.83
CA PHE A 40 7.57 6.42 -13.90
C PHE A 40 7.49 7.80 -14.57
N ASN A 41 7.96 7.93 -15.80
CA ASN A 41 7.82 9.17 -16.56
C ASN A 41 6.33 9.51 -16.77
N LEU A 42 5.51 8.54 -17.17
CA LEU A 42 4.06 8.74 -17.33
C LEU A 42 3.39 9.09 -15.99
N VAL A 43 3.70 8.37 -14.92
CA VAL A 43 3.16 8.64 -13.58
C VAL A 43 3.48 10.08 -13.14
N ARG A 44 4.73 10.52 -13.33
CA ARG A 44 5.16 11.89 -13.04
C ARG A 44 4.43 12.91 -13.90
N ASP A 45 4.41 12.70 -15.23
CA ASP A 45 3.91 13.68 -16.19
C ASP A 45 2.39 13.88 -16.08
N TYR A 46 1.66 12.85 -15.67
CA TYR A 46 0.21 12.91 -15.40
C TYR A 46 -0.14 13.19 -13.94
N ASP A 47 0.85 13.37 -13.07
CA ASP A 47 0.68 13.61 -11.62
C ASP A 47 -0.29 12.63 -10.95
N VAL A 48 -0.20 11.35 -11.29
CA VAL A 48 -1.00 10.28 -10.70
C VAL A 48 -0.24 9.56 -9.56
N ALA A 49 -0.94 8.85 -8.70
CA ALA A 49 -0.31 8.05 -7.66
C ALA A 49 0.25 6.74 -8.22
N LEU A 50 1.37 6.30 -7.66
CA LEU A 50 2.00 5.00 -7.91
C LEU A 50 1.77 4.09 -6.71
N GLY A 51 0.97 3.03 -6.86
CA GLY A 51 0.82 1.97 -5.88
C GLY A 51 1.84 0.85 -6.12
N THR A 52 2.45 0.32 -5.06
CA THR A 52 3.51 -0.69 -5.18
C THR A 52 3.00 -2.10 -5.51
N GLY A 53 1.70 -2.36 -5.33
CA GLY A 53 1.13 -3.69 -5.59
C GLY A 53 1.70 -4.78 -4.66
N HIS A 54 1.89 -6.00 -5.18
CA HIS A 54 2.30 -7.18 -4.40
C HIS A 54 3.78 -7.54 -4.53
N ILE A 55 4.65 -6.57 -4.78
CA ILE A 55 6.10 -6.79 -4.84
C ILE A 55 6.68 -6.97 -3.43
N SER A 56 7.86 -7.59 -3.33
CA SER A 56 8.51 -7.84 -2.03
C SER A 56 9.06 -6.56 -1.38
N PRO A 57 9.32 -6.55 -0.04
CA PRO A 57 9.89 -5.39 0.63
C PRO A 57 11.18 -4.87 -0.02
N SER A 58 12.09 -5.76 -0.41
CA SER A 58 13.34 -5.37 -1.09
C SER A 58 13.10 -4.75 -2.47
N GLU A 59 12.09 -5.21 -3.20
CA GLU A 59 11.68 -4.61 -4.47
C GLU A 59 11.01 -3.25 -4.24
N ILE A 60 10.19 -3.10 -3.19
CA ILE A 60 9.56 -1.83 -2.81
C ILE A 60 10.61 -0.75 -2.62
N PHE A 61 11.66 -0.99 -1.82
CA PHE A 61 12.74 -0.02 -1.63
C PHE A 61 13.43 0.36 -2.95
N THR A 62 13.77 -0.64 -3.79
CA THR A 62 14.41 -0.40 -5.10
C THR A 62 13.52 0.42 -6.03
N VAL A 63 12.23 0.12 -6.07
CA VAL A 63 11.25 0.78 -6.92
C VAL A 63 10.97 2.20 -6.45
N VAL A 64 10.76 2.39 -5.15
CA VAL A 64 10.46 3.71 -4.55
C VAL A 64 11.64 4.66 -4.74
N GLU A 65 12.87 4.22 -4.50
CA GLU A 65 14.08 4.99 -4.78
C GLU A 65 14.13 5.45 -6.24
N ALA A 66 14.00 4.50 -7.18
CA ALA A 66 14.05 4.81 -8.61
C ALA A 66 12.86 5.70 -9.07
N ALA A 67 11.68 5.54 -8.49
CA ALA A 67 10.53 6.39 -8.78
C ALA A 67 10.75 7.83 -8.26
N ARG A 68 11.31 8.00 -7.06
CA ARG A 68 11.69 9.31 -6.53
C ARG A 68 12.75 9.98 -7.41
N ASP A 69 13.78 9.24 -7.82
CA ASP A 69 14.83 9.74 -8.75
C ASP A 69 14.23 10.18 -10.10
N ALA A 70 13.20 9.49 -10.59
CA ALA A 70 12.46 9.88 -11.79
C ALA A 70 11.49 11.06 -11.58
N GLY A 71 11.32 11.56 -10.35
CA GLY A 71 10.47 12.70 -10.01
C GLY A 71 9.01 12.35 -9.69
N VAL A 72 8.69 11.08 -9.44
CA VAL A 72 7.35 10.67 -8.99
C VAL A 72 7.09 11.18 -7.59
N LYS A 73 6.03 11.98 -7.40
CA LYS A 73 5.71 12.64 -6.13
C LYS A 73 4.75 11.85 -5.25
N LYS A 74 3.82 11.13 -5.84
CA LYS A 74 2.72 10.43 -5.16
C LYS A 74 2.99 8.94 -5.17
N ILE A 75 3.45 8.38 -4.06
CA ILE A 75 3.75 6.94 -3.94
C ILE A 75 3.00 6.38 -2.75
N ILE A 76 2.30 5.28 -2.98
CA ILE A 76 1.55 4.52 -1.98
C ILE A 76 2.16 3.13 -1.89
N VAL A 77 2.62 2.74 -0.71
CA VAL A 77 2.97 1.36 -0.43
C VAL A 77 1.68 0.61 -0.13
N THR A 78 1.29 -0.24 -1.06
CA THR A 78 0.01 -0.96 -1.03
C THR A 78 0.05 -2.05 0.04
N HIS A 79 -0.88 -2.01 1.00
CA HIS A 79 -1.09 -2.98 2.09
C HIS A 79 0.19 -3.73 2.54
N PRO A 80 1.19 -3.02 3.09
CA PRO A 80 2.50 -3.60 3.47
C PRO A 80 2.37 -4.76 4.46
N GLU A 81 1.32 -4.79 5.27
CA GLU A 81 1.01 -5.86 6.23
C GLU A 81 0.47 -7.15 5.59
N PHE A 82 0.06 -7.11 4.30
CA PHE A 82 -0.43 -8.29 3.60
C PHE A 82 0.65 -9.37 3.56
N HIS A 83 0.33 -10.60 3.98
CA HIS A 83 1.32 -11.68 4.10
C HIS A 83 2.12 -11.98 2.82
N ILE A 84 1.57 -11.62 1.65
CA ILE A 84 2.27 -11.70 0.37
C ILE A 84 3.36 -10.62 0.29
N VAL A 85 3.09 -9.40 0.72
CA VAL A 85 4.07 -8.31 0.78
C VAL A 85 5.01 -8.53 1.96
N GLY A 86 4.49 -8.47 3.18
CA GLY A 86 5.15 -8.88 4.41
C GLY A 86 6.27 -7.92 4.84
N MET A 87 6.02 -6.61 4.77
CA MET A 87 6.93 -5.62 5.37
C MET A 87 6.87 -5.69 6.89
N SER A 88 8.01 -5.57 7.54
CA SER A 88 8.09 -5.38 8.98
C SER A 88 7.83 -3.92 9.37
N LEU A 89 7.50 -3.69 10.64
CA LEU A 89 7.31 -2.34 11.19
C LEU A 89 8.56 -1.47 10.95
N GLU A 90 9.76 -2.03 11.14
CA GLU A 90 11.02 -1.32 10.93
C GLU A 90 11.22 -0.93 9.45
N GLU A 91 10.81 -1.81 8.52
CA GLU A 91 10.85 -1.51 7.08
C GLU A 91 9.84 -0.44 6.71
N GLU A 92 8.63 -0.48 7.27
CA GLU A 92 7.60 0.56 7.08
C GLU A 92 8.09 1.92 7.61
N ALA A 93 8.60 1.98 8.84
CA ALA A 93 9.14 3.21 9.42
C ALA A 93 10.31 3.76 8.59
N ARG A 94 11.19 2.89 8.12
CA ARG A 94 12.34 3.27 7.30
C ARG A 94 11.93 3.84 5.95
N ILE A 95 10.99 3.20 5.24
CA ILE A 95 10.61 3.68 3.90
C ILE A 95 9.87 5.02 3.95
N VAL A 96 9.08 5.24 4.99
CA VAL A 96 8.45 6.54 5.26
C VAL A 96 9.50 7.61 5.51
N LYS A 97 10.45 7.33 6.41
CA LYS A 97 11.52 8.27 6.78
C LYS A 97 12.42 8.62 5.58
N ASP A 98 12.80 7.62 4.78
CA ASP A 98 13.78 7.79 3.71
C ASP A 98 13.16 8.40 2.44
N TYR A 99 11.85 8.16 2.18
CA TYR A 99 11.25 8.50 0.89
C TYR A 99 9.91 9.27 0.98
N ASP A 100 9.40 9.59 2.16
CA ASP A 100 8.14 10.35 2.34
C ASP A 100 6.96 9.74 1.54
N VAL A 101 6.76 8.43 1.67
CA VAL A 101 5.66 7.69 1.04
C VAL A 101 4.47 7.57 1.99
N LEU A 102 3.28 7.29 1.46
CA LEU A 102 2.15 6.86 2.28
C LEU A 102 2.03 5.34 2.29
N LEU A 103 1.66 4.80 3.44
CA LEU A 103 1.39 3.38 3.66
C LEU A 103 -0.13 3.15 3.65
N GLU A 104 -0.63 2.32 2.75
CA GLU A 104 -2.04 1.93 2.74
C GLU A 104 -2.26 0.78 3.72
N LYS A 105 -3.11 0.98 4.73
CA LYS A 105 -3.50 -0.05 5.70
C LYS A 105 -4.91 -0.52 5.43
N VAL A 106 -5.05 -1.79 5.09
CA VAL A 106 -6.35 -2.37 4.71
C VAL A 106 -7.03 -3.09 5.87
N TYR A 107 -8.36 -3.15 5.82
CA TYR A 107 -9.18 -3.77 6.86
C TYR A 107 -8.84 -5.24 7.11
N ALA A 108 -8.70 -6.00 6.05
CA ALA A 108 -8.46 -7.44 6.12
C ALA A 108 -7.64 -7.94 4.95
N GLN A 109 -7.09 -9.13 5.10
CA GLN A 109 -6.37 -9.83 4.04
C GLN A 109 -6.94 -11.24 3.85
N PRO A 110 -7.03 -11.74 2.61
CA PRO A 110 -7.40 -13.13 2.36
C PRO A 110 -6.31 -14.08 2.85
N ILE A 111 -6.71 -15.16 3.50
CA ILE A 111 -5.80 -16.20 4.00
C ILE A 111 -6.06 -17.56 3.36
N GLY A 112 -6.83 -17.60 2.27
CA GLY A 112 -7.21 -18.81 1.55
C GLY A 112 -8.51 -19.44 2.04
N GLY A 113 -9.06 -20.38 1.26
CA GLY A 113 -10.28 -21.12 1.61
C GLY A 113 -11.54 -20.27 1.78
N GLY A 114 -11.59 -19.07 1.21
CA GLY A 114 -12.70 -18.14 1.40
C GLY A 114 -12.73 -17.44 2.77
N VAL A 115 -11.62 -17.52 3.50
CA VAL A 115 -11.45 -16.89 4.83
C VAL A 115 -10.54 -15.67 4.74
N TYR A 116 -10.77 -14.68 5.59
CA TYR A 116 -9.92 -13.50 5.73
C TYR A 116 -9.48 -13.29 7.19
N LYS A 117 -8.33 -12.62 7.35
CA LYS A 117 -7.83 -12.15 8.66
C LYS A 117 -8.02 -10.63 8.73
N LYS A 118 -8.65 -10.11 9.80
CA LYS A 118 -8.68 -8.68 10.08
C LYS A 118 -7.29 -8.20 10.50
N ASN A 119 -6.85 -7.06 9.96
CA ASN A 119 -5.53 -6.48 10.24
C ASN A 119 -5.58 -5.38 11.33
N LEU A 120 -6.74 -5.07 11.88
CA LEU A 120 -6.97 -3.87 12.70
C LEU A 120 -5.99 -3.70 13.88
N PRO A 121 -5.68 -4.73 14.70
CA PRO A 121 -4.74 -4.58 15.80
C PRO A 121 -3.31 -4.25 15.34
N ASP A 122 -2.84 -4.95 14.29
CA ASP A 122 -1.50 -4.75 13.74
C ASP A 122 -1.40 -3.34 13.12
N ASN A 123 -2.42 -2.93 12.35
CA ASN A 123 -2.48 -1.62 11.74
C ASN A 123 -2.42 -0.48 12.76
N VAL A 124 -3.22 -0.58 13.84
CA VAL A 124 -3.23 0.42 14.92
C VAL A 124 -1.87 0.51 15.62
N ALA A 125 -1.21 -0.62 15.87
CA ALA A 125 0.12 -0.63 16.47
C ALA A 125 1.13 0.12 15.58
N HIS A 126 1.13 -0.14 14.27
CA HIS A 126 2.01 0.53 13.32
C HIS A 126 1.72 2.03 13.22
N MET A 127 0.43 2.43 13.17
CA MET A 127 0.02 3.84 13.11
C MET A 127 0.48 4.63 14.34
N LYS A 128 0.42 4.02 15.53
CA LYS A 128 0.88 4.65 16.79
C LYS A 128 2.39 4.80 16.85
N GLU A 129 3.13 3.89 16.27
CA GLU A 129 4.60 3.90 16.28
C GLU A 129 5.18 4.85 15.22
N ILE A 130 4.58 4.88 14.01
CA ILE A 130 5.13 5.65 12.87
C ILE A 130 4.55 7.07 12.80
N GLY A 131 3.29 7.25 13.20
CA GLY A 131 2.54 8.51 13.08
C GLY A 131 1.45 8.45 12.02
N CYS A 132 0.23 8.85 12.40
CA CYS A 132 -0.98 8.73 11.57
C CYS A 132 -0.91 9.51 10.25
N GLU A 133 -0.10 10.55 10.16
CA GLU A 133 0.11 11.36 8.97
C GLU A 133 0.72 10.60 7.77
N HIS A 134 1.28 9.43 8.01
CA HIS A 134 1.93 8.60 7.00
C HIS A 134 1.03 7.48 6.45
N PHE A 135 -0.24 7.43 6.86
CA PHE A 135 -1.13 6.32 6.50
C PHE A 135 -2.35 6.74 5.68
N ILE A 136 -2.79 5.80 4.85
CA ILE A 136 -4.11 5.77 4.24
C ILE A 136 -4.86 4.56 4.80
N VAL A 137 -6.07 4.78 5.27
CA VAL A 137 -6.98 3.71 5.73
C VAL A 137 -7.92 3.35 4.59
N SER A 138 -7.93 2.09 4.20
CA SER A 138 -8.79 1.56 3.14
C SER A 138 -9.32 0.17 3.50
N THR A 139 -10.07 -0.46 2.61
CA THR A 139 -10.71 -1.74 2.93
C THR A 139 -10.13 -2.93 2.20
N ASP A 140 -9.60 -2.74 1.00
CA ASP A 140 -9.35 -3.82 0.01
C ASP A 140 -10.60 -4.72 -0.20
N GLY A 141 -11.78 -4.11 -0.10
CA GLY A 141 -13.07 -4.79 0.09
C GLY A 141 -13.80 -5.18 -1.19
N GLY A 142 -13.16 -5.13 -2.36
CA GLY A 142 -13.81 -5.44 -3.64
C GLY A 142 -13.91 -6.94 -3.98
N GLN A 143 -13.39 -7.81 -3.14
CA GLN A 143 -13.37 -9.26 -3.38
C GLN A 143 -14.65 -9.92 -2.87
N MET A 144 -15.16 -10.91 -3.61
CA MET A 144 -16.41 -11.60 -3.31
C MET A 144 -16.44 -12.31 -1.94
N GLN A 145 -15.26 -12.68 -1.39
CA GLN A 145 -15.13 -13.33 -0.10
C GLN A 145 -15.08 -12.35 1.08
N ASN A 146 -14.79 -11.09 0.80
CA ASN A 146 -14.70 -10.07 1.84
C ASN A 146 -16.09 -9.53 2.19
N PRO A 147 -16.29 -9.04 3.42
CA PRO A 147 -17.49 -8.27 3.75
C PRO A 147 -17.62 -7.04 2.87
N GLU A 148 -18.83 -6.52 2.78
CA GLU A 148 -19.12 -5.33 1.98
C GLU A 148 -18.31 -4.13 2.46
N TRP A 149 -17.64 -3.44 1.53
CA TRP A 149 -16.66 -2.39 1.80
C TRP A 149 -17.16 -1.26 2.73
N TYR A 150 -18.44 -0.90 2.62
CA TYR A 150 -19.03 0.17 3.44
C TYR A 150 -19.19 -0.25 4.92
N ASN A 151 -19.44 -1.52 5.19
CA ASN A 151 -19.47 -2.05 6.55
C ASN A 151 -18.06 -2.14 7.14
N THR A 152 -17.10 -2.57 6.33
CA THR A 152 -15.71 -2.73 6.78
C THR A 152 -15.03 -1.40 7.06
N ILE A 153 -15.27 -0.37 6.25
CA ILE A 153 -14.72 0.96 6.52
C ILE A 153 -15.33 1.60 7.78
N ALA A 154 -16.65 1.39 7.99
CA ALA A 154 -17.31 1.87 9.19
C ALA A 154 -16.72 1.18 10.45
N GLU A 155 -16.61 -0.15 10.44
CA GLU A 155 -16.00 -0.90 11.54
C GLU A 155 -14.54 -0.47 11.79
N TYR A 156 -13.77 -0.20 10.70
CA TYR A 156 -12.39 0.25 10.84
C TYR A 156 -12.32 1.62 11.53
N ILE A 157 -13.16 2.56 11.12
CA ILE A 157 -13.22 3.89 11.75
C ILE A 157 -13.60 3.78 13.23
N ASP A 158 -14.63 2.99 13.56
CA ASP A 158 -15.04 2.75 14.96
C ASP A 158 -13.89 2.15 15.78
N TYR A 159 -13.14 1.18 15.19
CA TYR A 159 -11.98 0.58 15.84
C TYR A 159 -10.84 1.58 16.10
N LEU A 160 -10.62 2.53 15.18
CA LEU A 160 -9.65 3.61 15.39
C LEU A 160 -10.05 4.52 16.55
N TYR A 161 -11.33 4.91 16.65
CA TYR A 161 -11.85 5.66 17.81
C TYR A 161 -11.66 4.91 19.13
N ASP A 162 -12.05 3.65 19.16
CA ASP A 162 -11.91 2.80 20.35
C ASP A 162 -10.44 2.60 20.74
N SER A 163 -9.54 2.69 19.78
CA SER A 163 -8.08 2.63 19.97
C SER A 163 -7.46 3.96 20.42
N GLY A 164 -8.25 5.03 20.53
CA GLY A 164 -7.86 6.32 21.07
C GLY A 164 -7.34 7.33 20.04
N PHE A 165 -7.55 7.11 18.75
CA PHE A 165 -7.28 8.14 17.72
C PHE A 165 -8.35 9.23 17.78
N SER A 166 -7.91 10.48 17.65
CA SER A 166 -8.80 11.64 17.54
C SER A 166 -9.48 11.71 16.17
N GLN A 167 -10.60 12.45 16.09
CA GLN A 167 -11.26 12.72 14.81
C GLN A 167 -10.30 13.32 13.77
N GLU A 168 -9.40 14.20 14.22
CA GLU A 168 -8.45 14.85 13.31
C GLU A 168 -7.45 13.85 12.71
N GLU A 169 -6.92 12.93 13.50
CA GLU A 169 -6.02 11.86 13.04
C GLU A 169 -6.74 10.89 12.08
N ILE A 170 -7.99 10.53 12.40
CA ILE A 170 -8.82 9.70 11.53
C ILE A 170 -9.11 10.42 10.21
N ASP A 171 -9.42 11.71 10.24
CA ASP A 171 -9.64 12.52 9.02
C ASP A 171 -8.37 12.65 8.18
N VAL A 172 -7.19 12.70 8.79
CA VAL A 172 -5.91 12.65 8.06
C VAL A 172 -5.81 11.36 7.26
N MET A 173 -6.01 10.21 7.90
CA MET A 173 -5.82 8.90 7.27
C MET A 173 -6.92 8.52 6.27
N THR A 174 -8.16 8.99 6.50
CA THR A 174 -9.33 8.56 5.71
C THR A 174 -9.78 9.58 4.64
N LYS A 175 -9.36 10.85 4.76
CA LYS A 175 -9.80 11.94 3.87
C LYS A 175 -8.63 12.74 3.30
N LYS A 176 -7.78 13.35 4.16
CA LYS A 176 -6.74 14.28 3.71
C LYS A 176 -5.66 13.57 2.89
N ASN A 177 -5.10 12.48 3.40
CA ASN A 177 -4.07 11.72 2.69
C ASN A 177 -4.58 11.09 1.38
N PRO A 178 -5.72 10.38 1.34
CA PRO A 178 -6.29 9.93 0.08
C PRO A 178 -6.60 11.07 -0.88
N GLY A 179 -7.18 12.18 -0.38
CA GLY A 179 -7.50 13.37 -1.18
C GLY A 179 -6.26 13.95 -1.84
N LYS A 180 -5.18 14.13 -1.08
CA LYS A 180 -3.87 14.59 -1.58
C LYS A 180 -3.32 13.67 -2.69
N MET A 181 -3.37 12.35 -2.49
CA MET A 181 -2.90 11.39 -3.50
C MET A 181 -3.74 11.42 -4.77
N LEU A 182 -5.05 11.55 -4.63
CA LEU A 182 -5.99 11.59 -5.76
C LEU A 182 -6.09 12.98 -6.41
N GLY A 183 -5.52 14.03 -5.79
CA GLY A 183 -5.63 15.41 -6.27
C GLY A 183 -7.08 15.91 -6.29
N ILE A 184 -7.82 15.70 -5.21
CA ILE A 184 -9.23 16.09 -5.02
C ILE A 184 -9.43 16.86 -3.70
N GLU A 185 -8.44 17.61 -3.28
CA GLU A 185 -8.47 18.50 -2.11
C GLU A 185 -9.48 19.64 -2.28
#